data_41702f6db73b8717ba8a8ae6e0ebf65d
#
_entry.id   41702f6db73b8717ba8a8ae6e0ebf65d
#
_cell.length_a   1.000
_cell.length_b   1.000
_cell.length_c   1.000
_cell.angle_alpha   90.00
_cell.angle_beta   90.00
_cell.angle_gamma   90.00
#
_symmetry.space_group_name_H-M   'P 1'
#
loop_
_entity.id
_entity.type
_entity.pdbx_description
1 polymer ?
#
loop_
_entity_poly.entity_id
_entity_poly.type
_entity_poly.pdbx_seq_one_letter_code
_entity_poly.pdbx_strand_id
1 'polypeptide(L)'
;GGIIDIFPYTQESPYRIELWGDEIDSIRSFDKESQRSIEEVDTLTIYPASEIILNQPRIEHGLRNMEEDYEKLSQKFKKEKKYDQEARLRKEMDRVREELRELHMLIGVEGYLPYFYENTECILDYFPEESMIYMDEPKHIRERADAFYLEFSESMKSRLEGGYLLPKQANTVTDYESILYQIEKHKMLCYSILSAEINDFRVARTLFMDTKSIQSYNNSFEQLVKDLTKYQSKDY
;
A
#
# COMPACT_ATOMS: atom_id res chain seq x y z
N GLY A 1 -2.45 -37.95 12.13
CA GLY A 1 -2.11 -37.57 10.76
C GLY A 1 -2.38 -36.09 10.57
N GLY A 2 -1.43 -35.38 9.98
CA GLY A 2 -1.57 -33.96 9.71
C GLY A 2 -2.28 -33.73 8.38
N ILE A 3 -3.33 -32.93 8.39
CA ILE A 3 -3.98 -32.44 7.17
C ILE A 3 -3.96 -30.91 7.27
N ILE A 4 -3.51 -30.27 6.19
CA ILE A 4 -3.54 -28.82 6.05
C ILE A 4 -4.37 -28.51 4.83
N ASP A 5 -5.48 -27.80 5.02
CA ASP A 5 -6.26 -27.24 3.92
C ASP A 5 -5.87 -25.78 3.74
N ILE A 6 -5.52 -25.41 2.50
CA ILE A 6 -5.14 -24.04 2.14
C ILE A 6 -5.82 -23.61 0.85
N PHE A 7 -6.30 -22.36 0.83
CA PHE A 7 -6.84 -21.77 -0.38
C PHE A 7 -5.96 -20.56 -0.78
N PRO A 8 -4.94 -20.77 -1.64
CA PRO A 8 -4.12 -19.68 -2.12
C PRO A 8 -4.96 -18.74 -2.99
N TYR A 9 -4.83 -17.43 -2.78
CA TYR A 9 -5.61 -16.44 -3.55
C TYR A 9 -5.24 -16.38 -5.05
N THR A 10 -4.12 -17.00 -5.44
CA THR A 10 -3.70 -17.14 -6.85
C THR A 10 -4.27 -18.37 -7.54
N GLN A 11 -5.06 -19.20 -6.84
CA GLN A 11 -5.59 -20.45 -7.34
C GLN A 11 -7.12 -20.43 -7.37
N GLU A 12 -7.71 -21.21 -8.27
CA GLU A 12 -9.19 -21.31 -8.40
C GLU A 12 -9.82 -22.29 -7.41
N SER A 13 -9.03 -23.23 -6.90
CA SER A 13 -9.47 -24.29 -5.97
C SER A 13 -8.58 -24.32 -4.74
N PRO A 14 -9.12 -24.74 -3.59
CA PRO A 14 -8.33 -25.05 -2.40
C PRO A 14 -7.53 -26.33 -2.58
N TYR A 15 -6.46 -26.47 -1.78
CA TYR A 15 -5.57 -27.61 -1.76
C TYR A 15 -5.56 -28.26 -0.38
N ARG A 16 -5.51 -29.58 -0.36
CA ARG A 16 -5.31 -30.41 0.81
C ARG A 16 -3.93 -31.02 0.75
N ILE A 17 -3.12 -30.77 1.78
CA ILE A 17 -1.79 -31.33 1.97
C ILE A 17 -1.91 -32.36 3.06
N GLU A 18 -1.66 -33.61 2.74
CA GLU A 18 -1.66 -34.74 3.71
C GLU A 18 -0.21 -35.00 4.15
N LEU A 19 -0.01 -35.10 5.44
CA LEU A 19 1.29 -35.35 6.06
C LEU A 19 1.33 -36.71 6.72
N TRP A 20 2.40 -37.43 6.49
CA TRP A 20 2.77 -38.61 7.22
C TRP A 20 3.98 -38.33 8.11
N GLY A 21 3.75 -38.06 9.40
CA GLY A 21 4.79 -37.51 10.27
C GLY A 21 5.19 -36.12 9.81
N ASP A 22 6.47 -35.93 9.47
CA ASP A 22 7.03 -34.67 8.98
C ASP A 22 7.18 -34.64 7.44
N GLU A 23 6.73 -35.68 6.74
CA GLU A 23 6.80 -35.77 5.28
C GLU A 23 5.44 -35.52 4.64
N ILE A 24 5.46 -34.86 3.45
CA ILE A 24 4.26 -34.69 2.64
C ILE A 24 3.97 -35.98 1.90
N ASP A 25 2.81 -36.58 2.18
CA ASP A 25 2.31 -37.79 1.53
C ASP A 25 1.65 -37.47 0.19
N SER A 26 0.76 -36.47 0.17
CA SER A 26 0.11 -36.02 -1.06
C SER A 26 -0.34 -34.56 -1.00
N ILE A 27 -0.45 -33.92 -2.18
CA ILE A 27 -1.03 -32.60 -2.35
C ILE A 27 -2.14 -32.71 -3.40
N ARG A 28 -3.38 -32.36 -3.02
CA ARG A 28 -4.53 -32.47 -3.93
C ARG A 28 -5.38 -31.23 -3.91
N SER A 29 -5.77 -30.74 -5.09
CA SER A 29 -6.86 -29.76 -5.17
C SER A 29 -8.19 -30.44 -4.88
N PHE A 30 -9.14 -29.71 -4.29
CA PHE A 30 -10.45 -30.24 -3.97
C PHE A 30 -11.55 -29.19 -4.19
N ASP A 31 -12.75 -29.69 -4.42
CA ASP A 31 -13.94 -28.86 -4.53
C ASP A 31 -14.43 -28.44 -3.14
N LYS A 32 -14.58 -27.13 -2.93
CA LYS A 32 -14.92 -26.55 -1.62
C LYS A 32 -16.29 -26.95 -1.09
N GLU A 33 -17.25 -27.30 -1.98
CA GLU A 33 -18.61 -27.64 -1.59
C GLU A 33 -18.74 -29.13 -1.31
N SER A 34 -18.29 -29.96 -2.27
CA SER A 34 -18.39 -31.42 -2.15
C SER A 34 -17.26 -32.08 -1.37
N GLN A 35 -16.15 -31.36 -1.11
CA GLN A 35 -14.93 -31.83 -0.47
C GLN A 35 -14.24 -32.99 -1.23
N ARG A 36 -14.59 -33.20 -2.51
CA ARG A 36 -13.99 -34.21 -3.36
C ARG A 36 -12.71 -33.72 -3.99
N SER A 37 -11.71 -34.60 -4.02
CA SER A 37 -10.46 -34.32 -4.74
C SER A 37 -10.73 -34.14 -6.23
N ILE A 38 -10.05 -33.15 -6.82
CA ILE A 38 -10.13 -32.83 -8.25
C ILE A 38 -8.87 -33.36 -8.92
N GLU A 39 -7.70 -32.94 -8.45
CA GLU A 39 -6.40 -33.23 -9.09
C GLU A 39 -5.34 -33.39 -8.03
N GLU A 40 -4.39 -34.31 -8.24
CA GLU A 40 -3.17 -34.45 -7.45
C GLU A 40 -2.01 -33.74 -8.15
N VAL A 41 -1.20 -33.02 -7.35
CA VAL A 41 -0.07 -32.23 -7.86
C VAL A 41 1.20 -32.55 -7.07
N ASP A 42 2.35 -32.52 -7.74
CA ASP A 42 3.64 -32.79 -7.10
C ASP A 42 4.15 -31.59 -6.30
N THR A 43 3.75 -30.39 -6.66
CA THR A 43 4.20 -29.15 -6.03
C THR A 43 3.09 -28.12 -5.94
N LEU A 44 3.10 -27.35 -4.84
CA LEU A 44 2.20 -26.22 -4.63
C LEU A 44 3.03 -25.01 -4.19
N THR A 45 2.91 -23.89 -4.92
CA THR A 45 3.50 -22.62 -4.48
C THR A 45 2.48 -21.82 -3.69
N ILE A 46 2.82 -21.53 -2.45
CA ILE A 46 1.99 -20.73 -1.54
C ILE A 46 2.68 -19.37 -1.39
N TYR A 47 2.01 -18.33 -1.86
CA TYR A 47 2.48 -16.96 -1.68
C TYR A 47 2.08 -16.43 -0.31
N PRO A 48 2.89 -15.55 0.30
CA PRO A 48 2.53 -14.90 1.55
C PRO A 48 1.18 -14.16 1.43
N ALA A 49 0.36 -14.23 2.48
CA ALA A 49 -0.91 -13.50 2.55
C ALA A 49 -0.72 -12.00 2.89
N SER A 50 0.49 -11.60 3.26
CA SER A 50 0.87 -10.23 3.59
C SER A 50 2.19 -9.88 2.90
N GLU A 51 2.33 -8.61 2.50
CA GLU A 51 3.59 -8.06 1.98
C GLU A 51 4.67 -7.98 3.06
N ILE A 52 4.27 -7.94 4.33
CA ILE A 52 5.16 -7.84 5.48
C ILE A 52 5.37 -9.21 6.09
N ILE A 53 6.58 -9.75 5.90
CA ILE A 53 6.96 -11.07 6.41
C ILE A 53 7.76 -10.89 7.70
N LEU A 54 7.19 -11.35 8.82
CA LEU A 54 7.79 -11.32 10.13
C LEU A 54 8.42 -12.68 10.46
N ASN A 55 9.68 -12.89 10.07
CA ASN A 55 10.48 -14.01 10.57
C ASN A 55 11.12 -13.66 11.92
N GLN A 56 11.58 -14.68 12.65
CA GLN A 56 12.14 -14.50 14.00
C GLN A 56 13.25 -13.45 14.10
N PRO A 57 14.27 -13.43 13.23
CA PRO A 57 15.31 -12.39 13.28
C PRO A 57 14.74 -10.98 13.08
N ARG A 58 13.74 -10.82 12.22
CA ARG A 58 13.10 -9.53 11.94
C ARG A 58 12.24 -9.07 13.11
N ILE A 59 11.52 -9.98 13.76
CA ILE A 59 10.78 -9.70 15.00
C ILE A 59 11.72 -9.20 16.08
N GLU A 60 12.84 -9.88 16.32
CA GLU A 60 13.83 -9.48 17.31
C GLU A 60 14.46 -8.12 17.01
N HIS A 61 14.76 -7.85 15.72
CA HIS A 61 15.25 -6.54 15.28
C HIS A 61 14.21 -5.45 15.52
N GLY A 62 12.98 -5.66 15.10
CA GLY A 62 11.88 -4.71 15.27
C GLY A 62 11.61 -4.41 16.74
N LEU A 63 11.56 -5.45 17.59
CA LEU A 63 11.35 -5.28 19.01
C LEU A 63 12.46 -4.44 19.66
N ARG A 64 13.75 -4.68 19.34
CA ARG A 64 14.85 -3.86 19.87
C ARG A 64 14.69 -2.38 19.50
N ASN A 65 14.39 -2.10 18.23
CA ASN A 65 14.20 -0.73 17.77
C ASN A 65 13.00 -0.04 18.46
N MET A 66 11.91 -0.76 18.66
CA MET A 66 10.74 -0.26 19.35
C MET A 66 11.00 -0.02 20.85
N GLU A 67 11.72 -0.94 21.51
CA GLU A 67 12.13 -0.77 22.92
C GLU A 67 12.98 0.48 23.13
N GLU A 68 13.96 0.72 22.26
CA GLU A 68 14.80 1.93 22.35
C GLU A 68 13.98 3.21 22.26
N ASP A 69 13.04 3.29 21.32
CA ASP A 69 12.20 4.46 21.13
C ASP A 69 11.17 4.59 22.27
N TYR A 70 10.62 3.47 22.74
CA TYR A 70 9.75 3.43 23.90
C TYR A 70 10.45 3.98 25.16
N GLU A 71 11.68 3.52 25.46
CA GLU A 71 12.42 3.96 26.63
C GLU A 71 12.68 5.48 26.58
N LYS A 72 13.14 5.99 25.43
CA LYS A 72 13.39 7.43 25.23
C LYS A 72 12.11 8.26 25.44
N LEU A 73 11.00 7.83 24.83
CA LEU A 73 9.73 8.56 24.90
C LEU A 73 9.09 8.46 26.29
N SER A 74 9.13 7.28 26.93
CA SER A 74 8.66 7.06 28.30
C SER A 74 9.41 7.96 29.31
N GLN A 75 10.75 8.03 29.20
CA GLN A 75 11.55 8.92 30.03
C GLN A 75 11.20 10.40 29.82
N LYS A 76 10.95 10.81 28.56
CA LYS A 76 10.48 12.18 28.24
C LYS A 76 9.15 12.47 28.91
N PHE A 77 8.16 11.59 28.79
CA PHE A 77 6.86 11.77 29.42
C PHE A 77 6.95 11.85 30.97
N LYS A 78 7.78 11.00 31.59
CA LYS A 78 8.02 11.05 33.05
C LYS A 78 8.63 12.37 33.48
N LYS A 79 9.62 12.89 32.73
CA LYS A 79 10.24 14.21 33.03
C LYS A 79 9.24 15.36 32.87
N GLU A 80 8.35 15.27 31.90
CA GLU A 80 7.29 16.26 31.65
C GLU A 80 6.04 16.07 32.54
N LYS A 81 6.05 15.07 33.43
CA LYS A 81 4.92 14.68 34.31
C LYS A 81 3.65 14.29 33.55
N LYS A 82 3.80 13.77 32.33
CA LYS A 82 2.71 13.28 31.46
C LYS A 82 2.45 11.80 31.74
N TYR A 83 1.95 11.48 32.92
CA TYR A 83 1.81 10.09 33.38
C TYR A 83 0.74 9.29 32.62
N ASP A 84 -0.33 9.95 32.16
CA ASP A 84 -1.39 9.30 31.39
C ASP A 84 -0.89 8.90 29.99
N GLN A 85 -0.05 9.74 29.36
CA GLN A 85 0.57 9.47 28.08
C GLN A 85 1.56 8.30 28.21
N GLU A 86 2.37 8.31 29.26
CA GLU A 86 3.30 7.21 29.54
C GLU A 86 2.57 5.90 29.79
N ALA A 87 1.48 5.91 30.52
CA ALA A 87 0.68 4.71 30.78
C ALA A 87 0.05 4.14 29.49
N ARG A 88 -0.42 5.00 28.58
CA ARG A 88 -0.93 4.58 27.25
C ARG A 88 0.17 3.98 26.41
N LEU A 89 1.33 4.64 26.32
CA LEU A 89 2.46 4.17 25.56
C LEU A 89 2.96 2.81 26.06
N ARG A 90 3.02 2.63 27.37
CA ARG A 90 3.40 1.35 27.99
C ARG A 90 2.41 0.24 27.65
N LYS A 91 1.10 0.52 27.76
CA LYS A 91 0.07 -0.46 27.40
C LYS A 91 0.18 -0.90 25.93
N GLU A 92 0.44 0.05 25.05
CA GLU A 92 0.65 -0.26 23.62
C GLU A 92 1.91 -1.10 23.40
N MET A 93 3.01 -0.78 24.06
CA MET A 93 4.23 -1.56 23.95
C MET A 93 4.08 -2.99 24.52
N ASP A 94 3.34 -3.14 25.62
CA ASP A 94 3.06 -4.45 26.22
C ASP A 94 2.24 -5.32 25.25
N ARG A 95 1.23 -4.75 24.57
CA ARG A 95 0.46 -5.42 23.52
C ARG A 95 1.35 -5.86 22.35
N VAL A 96 2.19 -4.99 21.86
CA VAL A 96 3.12 -5.28 20.75
C VAL A 96 4.07 -6.42 21.12
N ARG A 97 4.60 -6.42 22.34
CA ARG A 97 5.49 -7.50 22.82
C ARG A 97 4.78 -8.85 22.85
N GLU A 98 3.56 -8.87 23.37
CA GLU A 98 2.75 -10.09 23.46
C GLU A 98 2.43 -10.64 22.06
N GLU A 99 1.89 -9.81 21.17
CA GLU A 99 1.53 -10.22 19.81
C GLU A 99 2.74 -10.75 19.03
N LEU A 100 3.88 -10.07 19.09
CA LEU A 100 5.07 -10.49 18.35
C LEU A 100 5.75 -11.74 18.93
N ARG A 101 5.79 -11.88 20.26
CA ARG A 101 6.48 -13.02 20.90
C ARG A 101 5.65 -14.29 20.92
N GLU A 102 4.34 -14.16 21.13
CA GLU A 102 3.46 -15.32 21.30
C GLU A 102 2.75 -15.70 19.99
N LEU A 103 2.30 -14.71 19.22
CA LEU A 103 1.52 -14.95 18.01
C LEU A 103 2.34 -14.84 16.72
N HIS A 104 3.58 -14.35 16.79
CA HIS A 104 4.44 -14.06 15.62
C HIS A 104 3.74 -13.20 14.57
N MET A 105 2.81 -12.36 14.99
CA MET A 105 2.05 -11.43 14.17
C MET A 105 1.83 -10.13 14.94
N LEU A 106 1.50 -9.06 14.23
CA LEU A 106 1.21 -7.76 14.82
C LEU A 106 0.02 -7.14 14.09
N ILE A 107 -1.03 -6.83 14.83
CA ILE A 107 -2.19 -6.13 14.27
C ILE A 107 -1.80 -4.70 13.91
N GLY A 108 -2.08 -4.30 12.66
CA GLY A 108 -1.68 -2.99 12.14
C GLY A 108 -0.17 -2.88 11.88
N VAL A 109 0.46 -3.99 11.51
CA VAL A 109 1.91 -4.12 11.25
C VAL A 109 2.43 -3.06 10.26
N GLU A 110 1.59 -2.60 9.34
CA GLU A 110 1.90 -1.56 8.36
C GLU A 110 2.38 -0.25 9.04
N GLY A 111 1.75 0.10 10.16
CA GLY A 111 2.15 1.26 10.96
C GLY A 111 3.51 1.09 11.67
N TYR A 112 4.00 -0.13 11.79
CA TYR A 112 5.29 -0.44 12.42
C TYR A 112 6.40 -0.78 11.42
N LEU A 113 6.12 -0.69 10.13
CA LEU A 113 7.05 -1.04 9.05
C LEU A 113 8.48 -0.46 9.26
N PRO A 114 8.66 0.83 9.65
CA PRO A 114 9.98 1.42 9.85
C PRO A 114 10.78 0.84 11.03
N TYR A 115 10.18 -0.04 11.84
CA TYR A 115 10.89 -0.75 12.90
C TYR A 115 11.46 -2.08 12.44
N PHE A 116 10.83 -2.69 11.44
CA PHE A 116 11.21 -4.00 10.92
C PHE A 116 12.14 -3.92 9.71
N TYR A 117 12.05 -2.84 8.93
CA TYR A 117 12.78 -2.67 7.68
C TYR A 117 13.52 -1.34 7.67
N GLU A 118 14.80 -1.37 7.28
CA GLU A 118 15.61 -0.17 7.09
C GLU A 118 15.24 0.56 5.80
N ASN A 119 14.95 -0.21 4.75
CA ASN A 119 14.54 0.30 3.44
C ASN A 119 13.20 -0.33 3.05
N THR A 120 12.37 0.45 2.42
CA THR A 120 11.09 0.03 1.87
C THR A 120 11.03 0.45 0.41
N GLU A 121 10.36 -0.36 -0.41
CA GLU A 121 10.09 -0.08 -1.80
C GLU A 121 8.69 0.53 -1.95
N CYS A 122 8.51 1.41 -2.92
CA CYS A 122 7.19 1.89 -3.31
C CYS A 122 6.75 1.21 -4.62
N ILE A 123 5.49 1.39 -5.01
CA ILE A 123 4.98 0.76 -6.24
C ILE A 123 5.76 1.15 -7.49
N LEU A 124 6.37 2.34 -7.50
CA LEU A 124 7.17 2.83 -8.64
C LEU A 124 8.46 2.03 -8.84
N ASP A 125 9.01 1.45 -7.77
CA ASP A 125 10.24 0.67 -7.82
C ASP A 125 10.06 -0.68 -8.54
N TYR A 126 8.79 -1.12 -8.72
CA TYR A 126 8.46 -2.35 -9.45
C TYR A 126 8.30 -2.13 -10.96
N PHE A 127 8.27 -0.89 -11.44
CA PHE A 127 8.16 -0.62 -12.88
C PHE A 127 9.53 -0.55 -13.55
N PRO A 128 9.69 -1.11 -14.76
CA PRO A 128 10.91 -0.94 -15.57
C PRO A 128 11.17 0.56 -15.83
N GLU A 129 12.46 0.93 -15.97
CA GLU A 129 12.84 2.33 -16.24
C GLU A 129 12.23 2.90 -17.53
N GLU A 130 11.93 2.02 -18.52
CA GLU A 130 11.29 2.38 -19.78
C GLU A 130 9.79 2.68 -19.64
N SER A 131 9.21 2.41 -18.48
CA SER A 131 7.78 2.65 -18.23
C SER A 131 7.45 4.13 -18.41
N MET A 132 6.25 4.37 -18.91
CA MET A 132 5.71 5.73 -19.04
C MET A 132 4.73 5.99 -17.90
N ILE A 133 4.97 7.06 -17.16
CA ILE A 133 4.05 7.54 -16.13
C ILE A 133 3.11 8.57 -16.74
N TYR A 134 1.81 8.32 -16.61
CA TYR A 134 0.78 9.27 -17.02
C TYR A 134 0.21 9.99 -15.81
N MET A 135 0.25 11.32 -15.84
CA MET A 135 -0.30 12.16 -14.79
C MET A 135 -1.49 12.98 -15.34
N ASP A 136 -2.65 12.73 -14.77
CA ASP A 136 -3.87 13.47 -15.06
C ASP A 136 -4.00 14.61 -14.04
N GLU A 137 -4.03 15.85 -14.52
CA GLU A 137 -4.09 17.08 -13.72
C GLU A 137 -2.97 17.17 -12.66
N PRO A 138 -1.69 17.25 -13.02
CA PRO A 138 -0.55 17.23 -12.08
C PRO A 138 -0.67 18.21 -10.93
N LYS A 139 -1.21 19.40 -11.19
CA LYS A 139 -1.42 20.44 -10.17
C LYS A 139 -2.40 19.96 -9.09
N HIS A 140 -3.49 19.29 -9.48
CA HIS A 140 -4.46 18.74 -8.53
C HIS A 140 -3.88 17.56 -7.75
N ILE A 141 -3.02 16.75 -8.39
CA ILE A 141 -2.29 15.68 -7.69
C ILE A 141 -1.44 16.28 -6.58
N ARG A 142 -0.65 17.31 -6.88
CA ARG A 142 0.17 18.02 -5.89
C ARG A 142 -0.67 18.58 -4.75
N GLU A 143 -1.69 19.36 -5.05
CA GLU A 143 -2.55 19.98 -4.05
C GLU A 143 -3.17 18.97 -3.10
N ARG A 144 -3.61 17.81 -3.62
CA ARG A 144 -4.17 16.73 -2.80
C ARG A 144 -3.11 16.01 -1.97
N ALA A 145 -1.93 15.77 -2.54
CA ALA A 145 -0.82 15.13 -1.85
C ALA A 145 -0.32 15.99 -0.68
N ASP A 146 -0.14 17.29 -0.90
CA ASP A 146 0.29 18.24 0.12
C ASP A 146 -0.75 18.36 1.25
N ALA A 147 -2.04 18.46 0.90
CA ALA A 147 -3.12 18.51 1.89
C ALA A 147 -3.19 17.23 2.72
N PHE A 148 -3.10 16.07 2.09
CA PHE A 148 -3.08 14.77 2.76
C PHE A 148 -1.88 14.63 3.69
N TYR A 149 -0.68 15.01 3.22
CA TYR A 149 0.54 14.93 4.01
C TYR A 149 0.50 15.84 5.23
N LEU A 150 -0.06 17.04 5.09
CA LEU A 150 -0.26 17.97 6.21
C LEU A 150 -1.22 17.39 7.26
N GLU A 151 -2.39 16.91 6.84
CA GLU A 151 -3.38 16.30 7.74
C GLU A 151 -2.81 15.08 8.45
N PHE A 152 -2.14 14.20 7.71
CA PHE A 152 -1.47 13.02 8.26
C PHE A 152 -0.43 13.42 9.31
N SER A 153 0.45 14.38 8.99
CA SER A 153 1.53 14.81 9.87
C SER A 153 1.00 15.44 11.17
N GLU A 154 -0.05 16.27 11.09
CA GLU A 154 -0.71 16.85 12.27
C GLU A 154 -1.38 15.77 13.13
N SER A 155 -2.08 14.81 12.51
CA SER A 155 -2.68 13.68 13.19
C SER A 155 -1.64 12.82 13.90
N MET A 156 -0.55 12.45 13.21
CA MET A 156 0.51 11.65 13.79
C MET A 156 1.22 12.37 14.95
N LYS A 157 1.47 13.68 14.81
CA LYS A 157 2.03 14.51 15.88
C LYS A 157 1.14 14.49 17.10
N SER A 158 -0.15 14.72 16.95
CA SER A 158 -1.12 14.70 18.05
C SER A 158 -1.16 13.33 18.75
N ARG A 159 -1.16 12.25 17.99
CA ARG A 159 -1.16 10.87 18.52
C ARG A 159 0.15 10.54 19.24
N LEU A 160 1.29 10.97 18.70
CA LEU A 160 2.60 10.80 19.35
C LEU A 160 2.67 11.55 20.68
N GLU A 161 2.23 12.82 20.70
CA GLU A 161 2.15 13.63 21.92
C GLU A 161 1.16 13.05 22.95
N GLY A 162 0.12 12.36 22.47
CA GLY A 162 -0.87 11.66 23.27
C GLY A 162 -0.41 10.32 23.84
N GLY A 163 0.76 9.79 23.43
CA GLY A 163 1.28 8.49 23.86
C GLY A 163 0.59 7.28 23.18
N TYR A 164 0.04 7.47 21.98
CA TYR A 164 -0.63 6.42 21.21
C TYR A 164 0.27 5.77 20.13
N LEU A 165 1.44 6.35 19.87
CA LEU A 165 2.36 5.92 18.82
C LEU A 165 3.79 5.95 19.34
N LEU A 166 4.63 5.11 18.73
CA LEU A 166 6.07 5.22 18.78
C LEU A 166 6.60 6.17 17.68
N PRO A 167 7.76 6.81 17.86
CA PRO A 167 8.23 7.88 16.96
C PRO A 167 8.28 7.52 15.48
N LYS A 168 8.81 6.33 15.12
CA LYS A 168 8.95 5.94 13.71
C LYS A 168 7.62 5.66 13.02
N GLN A 169 6.53 5.39 13.74
CA GLN A 169 5.20 5.24 13.16
C GLN A 169 4.68 6.52 12.51
N ALA A 170 5.21 7.68 12.91
CA ALA A 170 4.86 8.96 12.29
C ALA A 170 5.47 9.16 10.90
N ASN A 171 6.41 8.30 10.48
CA ASN A 171 7.15 8.41 9.22
C ASN A 171 6.76 7.30 8.22
N THR A 172 5.50 6.92 8.18
CA THR A 172 5.01 5.84 7.30
C THR A 172 4.45 6.35 5.97
N VAL A 173 4.37 7.66 5.78
CA VAL A 173 3.90 8.29 4.53
C VAL A 173 5.02 9.12 3.93
N THR A 174 5.19 9.00 2.63
CA THR A 174 6.18 9.74 1.84
C THR A 174 5.56 11.05 1.34
N ASP A 175 6.32 12.14 1.36
CA ASP A 175 5.90 13.43 0.82
C ASP A 175 5.87 13.44 -0.72
N TYR A 176 5.19 14.44 -1.28
CA TYR A 176 5.04 14.60 -2.74
C TYR A 176 6.38 14.73 -3.46
N GLU A 177 7.32 15.50 -2.92
CA GLU A 177 8.62 15.76 -3.54
C GLU A 177 9.44 14.47 -3.69
N SER A 178 9.40 13.62 -2.66
CA SER A 178 10.09 12.33 -2.69
C SER A 178 9.48 11.38 -3.73
N ILE A 179 8.15 11.37 -3.88
CA ILE A 179 7.45 10.59 -4.92
C ILE A 179 7.75 11.18 -6.30
N LEU A 180 7.73 12.51 -6.46
CA LEU A 180 8.04 13.16 -7.73
C LEU A 180 9.46 12.81 -8.19
N TYR A 181 10.43 12.80 -7.29
CA TYR A 181 11.79 12.38 -7.60
C TYR A 181 11.87 10.94 -8.15
N GLN A 182 11.02 10.04 -7.67
CA GLN A 182 10.93 8.69 -8.22
C GLN A 182 10.27 8.70 -9.61
N ILE A 183 9.19 9.46 -9.78
CA ILE A 183 8.47 9.60 -11.06
C ILE A 183 9.40 10.17 -12.15
N GLU A 184 10.26 11.13 -11.82
CA GLU A 184 11.18 11.76 -12.76
C GLU A 184 12.24 10.82 -13.36
N LYS A 185 12.45 9.64 -12.78
CA LYS A 185 13.31 8.60 -13.37
C LYS A 185 12.67 7.97 -14.62
N HIS A 186 11.37 8.14 -14.80
CA HIS A 186 10.60 7.59 -15.91
C HIS A 186 10.22 8.66 -16.93
N LYS A 187 9.77 8.22 -18.11
CA LYS A 187 9.15 9.12 -19.08
C LYS A 187 7.78 9.55 -18.58
N MET A 188 7.50 10.86 -18.64
CA MET A 188 6.23 11.40 -18.17
C MET A 188 5.39 11.93 -19.32
N LEU A 189 4.08 11.68 -19.26
CA LEU A 189 3.06 12.33 -20.04
C LEU A 189 2.02 12.94 -19.10
N CYS A 190 1.88 14.27 -19.16
CA CYS A 190 0.93 14.99 -18.33
C CYS A 190 -0.21 15.51 -19.18
N TYR A 191 -1.43 15.40 -18.64
CA TYR A 191 -2.63 15.94 -19.22
C TYR A 191 -3.26 16.96 -18.27
N SER A 192 -3.73 18.09 -18.81
CA SER A 192 -4.50 19.08 -18.07
C SER A 192 -5.58 19.69 -18.98
N ILE A 193 -6.77 19.85 -18.44
CA ILE A 193 -7.89 20.47 -19.16
C ILE A 193 -7.65 21.96 -19.35
N LEU A 194 -7.09 22.62 -18.33
CA LEU A 194 -6.73 24.02 -18.38
C LEU A 194 -5.21 24.16 -18.54
N SER A 195 -4.81 25.15 -19.34
CA SER A 195 -3.41 25.52 -19.43
C SER A 195 -2.94 26.02 -18.06
N ALA A 196 -2.11 25.23 -17.40
CA ALA A 196 -1.51 25.57 -16.13
C ALA A 196 0.01 25.52 -16.26
N GLU A 197 0.70 26.46 -15.63
CA GLU A 197 2.15 26.35 -15.46
C GLU A 197 2.44 25.22 -14.47
N ILE A 198 3.25 24.27 -14.93
CA ILE A 198 3.75 23.17 -14.10
C ILE A 198 5.19 23.57 -13.74
N ASN A 199 5.41 23.85 -12.46
CA ASN A 199 6.71 24.28 -11.95
C ASN A 199 7.47 23.14 -11.24
N ASP A 200 6.82 22.00 -11.04
CA ASP A 200 7.35 20.90 -10.26
C ASP A 200 8.44 20.11 -11.01
N PHE A 201 8.37 20.11 -12.35
CA PHE A 201 9.33 19.41 -13.22
C PHE A 201 9.47 20.11 -14.57
N ARG A 202 10.56 19.78 -15.30
CA ARG A 202 10.83 20.36 -16.59
C ARG A 202 9.95 19.77 -17.69
N VAL A 203 9.11 20.58 -18.29
CA VAL A 203 8.30 20.21 -19.46
C VAL A 203 9.15 20.30 -20.71
N ALA A 204 9.35 19.20 -21.43
CA ALA A 204 10.12 19.16 -22.67
C ALA A 204 9.33 19.67 -23.88
N ARG A 205 8.02 19.38 -23.94
CA ARG A 205 7.12 19.79 -25.03
C ARG A 205 5.69 19.88 -24.54
N THR A 206 4.99 20.92 -24.96
CA THR A 206 3.55 21.09 -24.75
C THR A 206 2.82 20.97 -26.07
N LEU A 207 1.72 20.19 -26.06
CA LEU A 207 0.81 20.02 -27.19
C LEU A 207 -0.56 20.53 -26.76
N PHE A 208 -1.14 21.41 -27.56
CA PHE A 208 -2.50 21.90 -27.35
C PHE A 208 -3.45 21.11 -28.25
N MET A 209 -4.49 20.53 -27.64
CA MET A 209 -5.57 19.85 -28.37
C MET A 209 -6.85 20.66 -28.26
N ASP A 210 -7.36 21.11 -29.40
CA ASP A 210 -8.67 21.78 -29.44
C ASP A 210 -9.76 20.70 -29.29
N THR A 211 -10.33 20.60 -28.10
CA THR A 211 -11.39 19.66 -27.78
C THR A 211 -12.70 20.41 -27.54
N LYS A 212 -13.80 19.85 -28.01
CA LYS A 212 -15.13 20.36 -27.75
C LYS A 212 -15.93 19.33 -26.97
N SER A 213 -16.63 19.80 -25.95
CA SER A 213 -17.56 18.92 -25.22
C SER A 213 -18.66 18.44 -26.14
N ILE A 214 -18.91 17.13 -26.07
CA ILE A 214 -20.06 16.51 -26.76
C ILE A 214 -21.30 16.75 -25.89
N GLN A 215 -22.38 17.18 -26.52
CA GLN A 215 -23.66 17.31 -25.80
C GLN A 215 -24.17 15.93 -25.31
N SER A 216 -24.85 15.92 -24.18
CA SER A 216 -25.47 14.72 -23.68
C SER A 216 -26.62 14.31 -24.60
N TYR A 217 -26.60 13.08 -25.08
CA TYR A 217 -27.64 12.56 -25.95
C TYR A 217 -28.88 12.04 -25.22
N ASN A 218 -28.86 11.93 -23.89
CA ASN A 218 -29.99 11.52 -23.04
C ASN A 218 -30.79 10.34 -23.60
N ASN A 219 -30.09 9.31 -24.12
CA ASN A 219 -30.66 8.14 -24.82
C ASN A 219 -31.32 8.45 -26.18
N SER A 220 -31.12 9.63 -26.77
CA SER A 220 -31.63 9.93 -28.11
C SER A 220 -30.66 9.44 -29.19
N PHE A 221 -30.92 8.24 -29.72
CA PHE A 221 -30.15 7.68 -30.83
C PHE A 221 -30.24 8.51 -32.11
N GLU A 222 -31.36 9.21 -32.36
CA GLU A 222 -31.51 10.08 -33.51
C GLU A 222 -30.52 11.24 -33.48
N GLN A 223 -30.35 11.89 -32.33
CA GLN A 223 -29.38 12.97 -32.18
C GLN A 223 -27.95 12.46 -32.33
N LEU A 224 -27.64 11.29 -31.75
CA LEU A 224 -26.33 10.66 -31.88
C LEU A 224 -26.01 10.37 -33.36
N VAL A 225 -26.90 9.74 -34.10
CA VAL A 225 -26.71 9.42 -35.52
C VAL A 225 -26.52 10.68 -36.35
N LYS A 226 -27.31 11.73 -36.08
CA LYS A 226 -27.22 13.01 -36.78
C LYS A 226 -25.83 13.67 -36.55
N ASP A 227 -25.35 13.65 -35.32
CA ASP A 227 -24.01 14.22 -35.01
C ASP A 227 -22.88 13.37 -35.56
N LEU A 228 -22.98 12.03 -35.50
CA LEU A 228 -22.00 11.14 -36.11
C LEU A 228 -21.87 11.35 -37.60
N THR A 229 -23.02 11.47 -38.31
CA THR A 229 -23.06 11.76 -39.77
C THR A 229 -22.40 13.12 -40.06
N LYS A 230 -22.66 14.13 -39.23
CA LYS A 230 -22.08 15.47 -39.37
C LYS A 230 -20.56 15.43 -39.13
N TYR A 231 -20.06 14.67 -38.13
CA TYR A 231 -18.63 14.53 -37.88
C TYR A 231 -17.93 13.77 -38.99
N GLN A 232 -18.53 12.66 -39.46
CA GLN A 232 -18.02 11.91 -40.60
C GLN A 232 -17.87 12.77 -41.86
N SER A 233 -18.85 13.66 -42.14
CA SER A 233 -18.82 14.58 -43.29
C SER A 233 -17.73 15.68 -43.18
N LYS A 234 -17.14 15.86 -42.02
CA LYS A 234 -16.10 16.86 -41.74
C LYS A 234 -14.72 16.28 -41.52
N ASP A 235 -14.52 14.98 -41.79
CA ASP A 235 -13.27 14.25 -41.57
C ASP A 235 -12.75 14.33 -40.12
N TYR A 236 -13.68 14.32 -39.15
CA TYR A 236 -13.35 14.20 -37.74
C TYR A 236 -13.43 12.76 -37.26
#